data_e27c4e681fb7904c6644f6c27a6b9562
#
_entry.id   e27c4e681fb7904c6644f6c27a6b9562
#
_cell.length_a   1.000
_cell.length_b   1.000
_cell.length_c   1.000
_cell.angle_alpha   90.00
_cell.angle_beta   90.00
_cell.angle_gamma   90.00
#
_symmetry.space_group_name_H-M   'P 1'
#
loop_
_entity.id
_entity.type
_entity.pdbx_description
1 polymer ?
#
loop_
_entity_poly.entity_id
_entity_poly.type
_entity_poly.pdbx_seq_one_letter_code
_entity_poly.pdbx_strand_id
1 'polypeptide(L)'
;EEHAKLMADVKAKYEAYLKSGSKTLFDCPEWHALQTYNGGDKVGQIPLIRQYSNNVLDTLHWMQSKGSPVMDRVSQGAGALWQRTHQLDAPAGLGLIDPLYQAAVKQGVNFKLGMRVQDLILNDKGRVIGVTATDKVGNKYEFTSKDGVILATGGYSQNKEMRQKSAPHLTSEMVSTNQPGATGDGIIIATRHGADTTGMNYVQVYPLATPGTGALQGRARKMSGLDDVIDVNKNGERFVKEDARRDEFVAAIKKQPGGVVYDINDSSIVKPLNSFNEDVETLVSIGRIYKAD
;
A
#
# COMPACT_ATOMS: atom_id res chain seq x y z
N GLU A 1 21.04 19.88 1.93
CA GLU A 1 21.44 19.93 3.35
C GLU A 1 20.90 18.72 4.11
N GLU A 2 19.60 18.45 4.13
CA GLU A 2 18.99 17.32 4.85
C GLU A 2 19.49 15.94 4.39
N HIS A 3 19.70 15.74 3.08
CA HIS A 3 20.26 14.50 2.55
C HIS A 3 21.68 14.25 3.04
N ALA A 4 22.54 15.29 3.05
CA ALA A 4 23.91 15.16 3.55
C ALA A 4 23.93 14.83 5.06
N LYS A 5 23.02 15.43 5.83
CA LYS A 5 22.83 15.09 7.25
C LYS A 5 22.39 13.65 7.43
N LEU A 6 21.41 13.19 6.64
CA LEU A 6 20.93 11.79 6.70
C LEU A 6 22.05 10.80 6.38
N MET A 7 22.88 11.09 5.38
CA MET A 7 24.05 10.28 5.03
C MET A 7 25.07 10.21 6.18
N ALA A 8 25.35 11.34 6.83
CA ALA A 8 26.26 11.40 7.96
C ALA A 8 25.74 10.59 9.16
N ASP A 9 24.44 10.71 9.45
CA ASP A 9 23.79 9.95 10.53
C ASP A 9 23.88 8.43 10.28
N VAL A 10 23.59 7.98 9.06
CA VAL A 10 23.73 6.56 8.67
C VAL A 10 25.16 6.08 8.83
N LYS A 11 26.15 6.86 8.39
CA LYS A 11 27.57 6.52 8.53
C LYS A 11 27.95 6.34 9.99
N ALA A 12 27.56 7.27 10.85
CA ALA A 12 27.84 7.18 12.30
C ALA A 12 27.21 5.91 12.93
N LYS A 13 25.96 5.57 12.58
CA LYS A 13 25.28 4.35 13.04
C LYS A 13 26.00 3.08 12.55
N TYR A 14 26.42 3.06 11.30
CA TYR A 14 27.14 1.92 10.73
C TYR A 14 28.52 1.73 11.36
N GLU A 15 29.28 2.81 11.60
CA GLU A 15 30.56 2.75 12.33
C GLU A 15 30.39 2.23 13.76
N ALA A 16 29.33 2.64 14.46
CA ALA A 16 28.99 2.12 15.79
C ALA A 16 28.66 0.63 15.74
N TYR A 17 27.88 0.20 14.73
CA TYR A 17 27.56 -1.21 14.50
C TYR A 17 28.83 -2.05 14.28
N LEU A 18 29.75 -1.61 13.44
CA LEU A 18 31.03 -2.31 13.20
C LEU A 18 31.84 -2.45 14.49
N LYS A 19 31.93 -1.39 15.31
CA LYS A 19 32.64 -1.40 16.58
C LYS A 19 32.01 -2.32 17.63
N SER A 20 30.68 -2.55 17.55
CA SER A 20 29.97 -3.44 18.49
C SER A 20 30.29 -4.93 18.29
N GLY A 21 30.89 -5.31 17.16
CA GLY A 21 31.11 -6.71 16.80
C GLY A 21 29.85 -7.52 16.52
N SER A 22 28.71 -6.87 16.38
CA SER A 22 27.43 -7.53 16.09
C SER A 22 27.51 -8.41 14.85
N LYS A 23 26.84 -9.57 14.90
CA LYS A 23 26.68 -10.50 13.77
C LYS A 23 25.28 -10.45 13.14
N THR A 24 24.39 -9.60 13.67
CA THR A 24 23.04 -9.42 13.11
C THR A 24 23.08 -8.57 11.86
N LEU A 25 22.01 -8.56 11.09
CA LEU A 25 21.86 -7.64 9.97
C LEU A 25 21.84 -6.20 10.48
N PHE A 26 22.66 -5.32 9.87
CA PHE A 26 22.61 -3.89 10.19
C PHE A 26 21.28 -3.29 9.76
N ASP A 27 20.59 -2.65 10.69
CA ASP A 27 19.44 -1.80 10.39
C ASP A 27 19.28 -0.68 11.42
N CYS A 28 18.70 0.43 10.98
CA CYS A 28 18.36 1.56 11.84
C CYS A 28 17.35 2.48 11.10
N PRO A 29 16.63 3.33 11.83
CA PRO A 29 15.69 4.29 11.23
C PRO A 29 16.32 5.18 10.15
N GLU A 30 17.55 5.62 10.35
CA GLU A 30 18.28 6.46 9.40
C GLU A 30 18.60 5.71 8.10
N TRP A 31 18.98 4.43 8.21
CA TRP A 31 19.21 3.57 7.04
C TRP A 31 17.91 3.32 6.28
N HIS A 32 16.81 3.05 6.99
CA HIS A 32 15.48 2.94 6.40
C HIS A 32 15.08 4.24 5.68
N ALA A 33 15.28 5.39 6.31
CA ALA A 33 14.98 6.69 5.69
C ALA A 33 15.79 6.95 4.42
N LEU A 34 17.09 6.64 4.45
CA LEU A 34 17.98 6.82 3.30
C LEU A 34 17.58 5.94 2.12
N GLN A 35 17.28 4.67 2.38
CA GLN A 35 16.81 3.75 1.35
C GLN A 35 15.46 4.16 0.78
N THR A 36 14.51 4.61 1.62
CA THR A 36 13.20 5.11 1.18
C THR A 36 13.35 6.34 0.28
N TYR A 37 14.21 7.29 0.66
CA TYR A 37 14.48 8.48 -0.14
C TYR A 37 15.12 8.13 -1.49
N ASN A 38 16.15 7.28 -1.49
CA ASN A 38 16.85 6.88 -2.71
C ASN A 38 15.98 6.01 -3.63
N GLY A 39 15.23 5.05 -3.05
CA GLY A 39 14.31 4.18 -3.80
C GLY A 39 13.09 4.92 -4.37
N GLY A 40 12.75 6.06 -3.78
CA GLY A 40 11.71 6.97 -4.28
C GLY A 40 12.24 8.08 -5.18
N ASP A 41 13.32 7.85 -5.93
CA ASP A 41 13.91 8.79 -6.90
C ASP A 41 14.28 10.16 -6.29
N LYS A 42 14.48 10.21 -4.98
CA LYS A 42 14.85 11.41 -4.21
C LYS A 42 13.81 12.55 -4.27
N VAL A 43 12.56 12.24 -4.60
CA VAL A 43 11.46 13.22 -4.64
C VAL A 43 10.72 13.34 -3.31
N GLY A 44 10.91 12.41 -2.39
CA GLY A 44 10.28 12.41 -1.07
C GLY A 44 10.84 13.52 -0.17
N GLN A 45 10.03 13.95 0.80
CA GLN A 45 10.43 14.92 1.82
C GLN A 45 11.14 14.20 2.97
N ILE A 46 12.44 14.41 3.13
CA ILE A 46 13.26 13.73 4.14
C ILE A 46 12.70 13.87 5.57
N PRO A 47 12.20 15.03 6.03
CA PRO A 47 11.61 15.14 7.36
C PRO A 47 10.42 14.17 7.58
N LEU A 48 9.54 14.03 6.58
CA LEU A 48 8.40 13.10 6.66
C LEU A 48 8.86 11.64 6.62
N ILE A 49 9.85 11.34 5.79
CA ILE A 49 10.44 9.98 5.71
C ILE A 49 11.09 9.62 7.05
N ARG A 50 11.82 10.54 7.70
CA ARG A 50 12.40 10.33 9.03
C ARG A 50 11.30 10.12 10.09
N GLN A 51 10.23 10.91 10.04
CA GLN A 51 9.09 10.75 10.94
C GLN A 51 8.49 9.34 10.82
N TYR A 52 8.31 8.85 9.60
CA TYR A 52 7.87 7.49 9.34
C TYR A 52 8.87 6.46 9.90
N SER A 53 10.14 6.54 9.49
CA SER A 53 11.15 5.54 9.83
C SER A 53 11.41 5.44 11.34
N ASN A 54 11.32 6.55 12.07
CA ASN A 54 11.53 6.59 13.50
C ASN A 54 10.36 5.98 14.29
N ASN A 55 9.15 5.96 13.73
CA ASN A 55 7.94 5.57 14.47
C ASN A 55 7.28 4.28 13.96
N VAL A 56 7.73 3.73 12.82
CA VAL A 56 7.07 2.57 12.20
C VAL A 56 7.10 1.32 13.09
N LEU A 57 8.19 1.09 13.81
CA LEU A 57 8.31 -0.06 14.71
C LEU A 57 7.36 0.07 15.92
N ASP A 58 7.31 1.24 16.55
CA ASP A 58 6.38 1.51 17.64
C ASP A 58 4.92 1.39 17.19
N THR A 59 4.62 1.82 15.95
CA THR A 59 3.30 1.64 15.33
C THR A 59 2.98 0.16 15.15
N LEU A 60 3.94 -0.66 14.73
CA LEU A 60 3.76 -2.10 14.61
C LEU A 60 3.46 -2.75 15.96
N HIS A 61 4.22 -2.43 17.00
CA HIS A 61 3.98 -2.92 18.36
C HIS A 61 2.61 -2.46 18.89
N TRP A 62 2.22 -1.22 18.61
CA TRP A 62 0.89 -0.73 18.94
C TRP A 62 -0.21 -1.54 18.25
N MET A 63 -0.08 -1.86 16.96
CA MET A 63 -1.02 -2.72 16.22
C MET A 63 -1.10 -4.11 16.85
N GLN A 64 0.05 -4.73 17.20
CA GLN A 64 0.10 -6.00 17.90
C GLN A 64 -0.64 -5.93 19.26
N SER A 65 -0.47 -4.83 20.01
CA SER A 65 -1.19 -4.59 21.27
C SER A 65 -2.70 -4.48 21.11
N LYS A 66 -3.19 -4.22 19.89
CA LYS A 66 -4.62 -4.21 19.54
C LYS A 66 -5.11 -5.54 18.99
N GLY A 67 -4.23 -6.54 18.87
CA GLY A 67 -4.57 -7.89 18.42
C GLY A 67 -4.26 -8.19 16.96
N SER A 68 -3.53 -7.31 16.25
CA SER A 68 -3.09 -7.61 14.89
C SER A 68 -2.12 -8.80 14.88
N PRO A 69 -2.39 -9.88 14.12
CA PRO A 69 -1.60 -11.12 14.12
C PRO A 69 -0.35 -10.97 13.25
N VAL A 70 0.65 -10.25 13.74
CA VAL A 70 1.92 -10.07 13.03
C VAL A 70 2.71 -11.38 13.06
N MET A 71 3.14 -11.86 11.90
CA MET A 71 3.98 -13.05 11.79
C MET A 71 5.37 -12.80 12.42
N ASP A 72 5.90 -13.81 13.08
CA ASP A 72 7.25 -13.78 13.68
C ASP A 72 8.32 -14.01 12.61
N ARG A 73 8.32 -13.16 11.60
CA ARG A 73 9.34 -13.15 10.53
C ARG A 73 9.28 -11.84 9.76
N VAL A 74 10.40 -11.49 9.17
CA VAL A 74 10.50 -10.40 8.18
C VAL A 74 10.84 -10.95 6.81
N SER A 75 10.39 -10.27 5.77
CA SER A 75 10.66 -10.60 4.39
C SER A 75 11.10 -9.36 3.61
N GLN A 76 11.52 -9.58 2.36
CA GLN A 76 11.82 -8.50 1.43
C GLN A 76 10.75 -8.46 0.36
N GLY A 77 10.04 -7.35 0.24
CA GLY A 77 9.07 -7.14 -0.83
C GLY A 77 9.73 -6.78 -2.16
N ALA A 78 9.00 -6.96 -3.26
CA ALA A 78 9.48 -6.58 -4.59
C ALA A 78 9.91 -5.10 -4.64
N GLY A 79 11.11 -4.85 -5.15
CA GLY A 79 11.73 -3.53 -5.21
C GLY A 79 12.20 -2.97 -3.87
N ALA A 80 12.05 -3.71 -2.77
CA ALA A 80 12.60 -3.32 -1.48
C ALA A 80 14.12 -3.56 -1.45
N LEU A 81 14.84 -2.63 -0.85
CA LEU A 81 16.30 -2.70 -0.75
C LEU A 81 16.79 -3.42 0.51
N TRP A 82 15.86 -3.85 1.39
CA TRP A 82 16.18 -4.47 2.67
C TRP A 82 15.04 -5.31 3.23
N GLN A 83 15.37 -6.28 4.10
CA GLN A 83 14.38 -7.14 4.77
C GLN A 83 13.73 -6.40 5.94
N ARG A 84 12.54 -5.82 5.73
CA ARG A 84 11.75 -5.08 6.75
C ARG A 84 10.26 -5.34 6.65
N THR A 85 9.82 -6.13 5.68
CA THR A 85 8.40 -6.34 5.47
C THR A 85 7.84 -7.28 6.53
N HIS A 86 6.99 -6.74 7.39
CA HIS A 86 6.16 -7.51 8.32
C HIS A 86 4.85 -7.88 7.63
N GLN A 87 4.44 -9.11 7.76
CA GLN A 87 3.19 -9.63 7.20
C GLN A 87 2.24 -10.02 8.33
N LEU A 88 0.94 -9.83 8.12
CA LEU A 88 -0.10 -10.28 9.04
C LEU A 88 -0.52 -11.71 8.67
N ASP A 89 -0.76 -12.56 9.67
CA ASP A 89 -1.26 -13.93 9.49
C ASP A 89 -2.80 -13.91 9.36
N ALA A 90 -3.26 -13.23 8.33
CA ALA A 90 -4.68 -13.12 7.99
C ALA A 90 -4.84 -12.77 6.49
N PRO A 91 -5.96 -13.13 5.86
CA PRO A 91 -6.23 -12.78 4.47
C PRO A 91 -6.26 -11.26 4.23
N ALA A 92 -5.55 -10.82 3.20
CA ALA A 92 -5.53 -9.43 2.74
C ALA A 92 -5.34 -8.40 3.89
N GLY A 93 -6.25 -7.45 4.05
CA GLY A 93 -6.21 -6.43 5.10
C GLY A 93 -6.93 -6.78 6.40
N LEU A 94 -7.52 -7.97 6.52
CA LEU A 94 -8.36 -8.35 7.67
C LEU A 94 -7.59 -8.33 8.99
N GLY A 95 -6.34 -8.77 8.98
CA GLY A 95 -5.49 -8.77 10.18
C GLY A 95 -5.17 -7.36 10.74
N LEU A 96 -5.42 -6.32 9.96
CA LEU A 96 -5.31 -4.93 10.40
C LEU A 96 -6.68 -4.36 10.78
N ILE A 97 -7.66 -4.50 9.88
CA ILE A 97 -8.95 -3.82 10.00
C ILE A 97 -9.77 -4.37 11.17
N ASP A 98 -9.91 -5.70 11.29
CA ASP A 98 -10.76 -6.29 12.33
C ASP A 98 -10.26 -5.99 13.76
N PRO A 99 -8.99 -6.21 14.11
CA PRO A 99 -8.51 -5.89 15.46
C PRO A 99 -8.64 -4.42 15.82
N LEU A 100 -8.34 -3.51 14.88
CA LEU A 100 -8.46 -2.08 15.12
C LEU A 100 -9.92 -1.64 15.23
N TYR A 101 -10.82 -2.21 14.43
CA TYR A 101 -12.26 -1.98 14.53
C TYR A 101 -12.79 -2.42 15.89
N GLN A 102 -12.46 -3.64 16.34
CA GLN A 102 -12.88 -4.14 17.65
C GLN A 102 -12.32 -3.32 18.80
N ALA A 103 -11.06 -2.90 18.70
CA ALA A 103 -10.46 -2.01 19.71
C ALA A 103 -11.18 -0.65 19.78
N ALA A 104 -11.55 -0.08 18.64
CA ALA A 104 -12.30 1.18 18.57
C ALA A 104 -13.72 1.05 19.14
N VAL A 105 -14.43 -0.02 18.78
CA VAL A 105 -15.77 -0.34 19.36
C VAL A 105 -15.68 -0.45 20.89
N LYS A 106 -14.69 -1.16 21.41
CA LYS A 106 -14.47 -1.32 22.85
C LYS A 106 -14.19 0.02 23.56
N GLN A 107 -13.64 1.00 22.85
CA GLN A 107 -13.41 2.36 23.35
C GLN A 107 -14.64 3.29 23.20
N GLY A 108 -15.76 2.79 22.69
CA GLY A 108 -16.99 3.55 22.53
C GLY A 108 -17.05 4.40 21.25
N VAL A 109 -16.22 4.12 20.27
CA VAL A 109 -16.28 4.82 18.97
C VAL A 109 -17.60 4.47 18.25
N ASN A 110 -18.34 5.50 17.84
CA ASN A 110 -19.56 5.33 17.07
C ASN A 110 -19.25 5.24 15.57
N PHE A 111 -19.60 4.11 14.95
CA PHE A 111 -19.49 3.91 13.53
C PHE A 111 -20.82 4.20 12.82
N LYS A 112 -20.78 5.04 11.80
CA LYS A 112 -21.91 5.33 10.90
C LYS A 112 -21.59 4.82 9.50
N LEU A 113 -21.89 3.55 9.24
CA LEU A 113 -21.66 2.93 7.94
C LEU A 113 -22.78 3.29 6.95
N GLY A 114 -22.47 3.22 5.65
CA GLY A 114 -23.40 3.56 4.59
C GLY A 114 -23.71 5.05 4.47
N MET A 115 -22.88 5.89 5.05
CA MET A 115 -22.98 7.35 5.02
C MET A 115 -21.91 7.91 4.07
N ARG A 116 -22.32 8.64 3.05
CA ARG A 116 -21.39 9.33 2.15
C ARG A 116 -21.27 10.78 2.58
N VAL A 117 -20.08 11.18 2.97
CA VAL A 117 -19.77 12.59 3.29
C VAL A 117 -19.85 13.41 1.99
N GLN A 118 -20.55 14.53 2.05
CA GLN A 118 -20.81 15.42 0.92
C GLN A 118 -19.97 16.69 0.96
N ASP A 119 -19.81 17.25 2.17
CA ASP A 119 -19.08 18.50 2.36
C ASP A 119 -18.62 18.71 3.80
N LEU A 120 -17.77 19.74 4.01
CA LEU A 120 -17.36 20.22 5.32
C LEU A 120 -18.35 21.26 5.85
N ILE A 121 -18.51 21.31 7.16
CA ILE A 121 -19.22 22.40 7.86
C ILE A 121 -18.16 23.33 8.46
N LEU A 122 -18.21 24.61 8.10
CA LEU A 122 -17.31 25.63 8.62
C LEU A 122 -18.09 26.59 9.51
N ASN A 123 -17.44 27.10 10.57
CA ASN A 123 -17.97 28.20 11.35
C ASN A 123 -17.64 29.57 10.71
N ASP A 124 -18.13 30.65 11.29
CA ASP A 124 -17.95 32.02 10.81
C ASP A 124 -16.47 32.47 10.71
N LYS A 125 -15.56 31.75 11.38
CA LYS A 125 -14.10 31.97 11.33
C LYS A 125 -13.38 31.11 10.32
N GLY A 126 -14.12 30.32 9.50
CA GLY A 126 -13.55 29.42 8.52
C GLY A 126 -12.95 28.11 9.09
N ARG A 127 -13.16 27.82 10.39
CA ARG A 127 -12.71 26.58 10.99
C ARG A 127 -13.70 25.45 10.66
N VAL A 128 -13.18 24.29 10.26
CA VAL A 128 -13.97 23.07 10.08
C VAL A 128 -14.47 22.57 11.43
N ILE A 129 -15.78 22.46 11.57
CA ILE A 129 -16.49 22.03 12.78
C ILE A 129 -17.33 20.77 12.57
N GLY A 130 -17.38 20.23 11.35
CA GLY A 130 -18.18 19.05 11.08
C GLY A 130 -18.20 18.68 9.60
N VAL A 131 -19.09 17.75 9.29
CA VAL A 131 -19.36 17.29 7.92
C VAL A 131 -20.84 17.11 7.67
N THR A 132 -21.29 17.32 6.44
CA THR A 132 -22.60 16.87 5.95
C THR A 132 -22.45 15.51 5.29
N ALA A 133 -23.46 14.64 5.43
CA ALA A 133 -23.46 13.33 4.82
C ALA A 133 -24.86 12.92 4.37
N THR A 134 -24.93 11.96 3.45
CA THR A 134 -26.19 11.32 3.03
C THR A 134 -26.12 9.81 3.22
N ASP A 135 -27.22 9.21 3.60
CA ASP A 135 -27.37 7.76 3.64
C ASP A 135 -27.75 7.18 2.25
N LYS A 136 -27.92 5.86 2.17
CA LYS A 136 -28.23 5.14 0.93
C LYS A 136 -29.63 5.48 0.36
N VAL A 137 -30.54 6.01 1.17
CA VAL A 137 -31.90 6.40 0.75
C VAL A 137 -32.06 7.91 0.54
N GLY A 138 -30.96 8.67 0.73
CA GLY A 138 -30.92 10.10 0.42
C GLY A 138 -31.21 11.03 1.61
N ASN A 139 -31.40 10.52 2.82
CA ASN A 139 -31.54 11.37 4.00
C ASN A 139 -30.25 12.12 4.27
N LYS A 140 -30.36 13.39 4.65
CA LYS A 140 -29.22 14.27 4.96
C LYS A 140 -28.97 14.32 6.46
N TYR A 141 -27.68 14.33 6.80
CA TYR A 141 -27.20 14.37 8.18
C TYR A 141 -26.08 15.41 8.32
N GLU A 142 -26.00 15.99 9.51
CA GLU A 142 -24.90 16.84 9.91
C GLU A 142 -24.23 16.22 11.15
N PHE A 143 -22.92 16.10 11.10
CA PHE A 143 -22.10 15.63 12.21
C PHE A 143 -21.14 16.74 12.60
N THR A 144 -21.24 17.21 13.85
CA THR A 144 -20.38 18.27 14.35
C THR A 144 -19.39 17.75 15.37
N SER A 145 -18.23 18.39 15.45
CA SER A 145 -17.15 18.08 16.39
C SER A 145 -16.61 19.35 17.01
N LYS A 146 -16.29 19.29 18.32
CA LYS A 146 -15.64 20.39 19.05
C LYS A 146 -14.16 20.50 18.72
N ASP A 147 -13.50 19.36 18.48
CA ASP A 147 -12.04 19.29 18.34
C ASP A 147 -11.57 19.36 16.88
N GLY A 148 -12.37 18.87 15.95
CA GLY A 148 -12.06 18.91 14.50
C GLY A 148 -12.51 17.66 13.77
N VAL A 149 -12.16 17.59 12.49
CA VAL A 149 -12.46 16.48 11.57
C VAL A 149 -11.16 15.90 11.04
N ILE A 150 -10.97 14.60 11.17
CA ILE A 150 -9.85 13.88 10.56
C ILE A 150 -10.30 13.32 9.22
N LEU A 151 -9.64 13.73 8.13
CA LEU A 151 -9.92 13.26 6.79
C LEU A 151 -9.04 12.03 6.50
N ALA A 152 -9.62 10.83 6.56
CA ALA A 152 -8.92 9.55 6.34
C ALA A 152 -9.56 8.75 5.20
N THR A 153 -9.96 9.42 4.12
CA THR A 153 -10.78 8.87 3.03
C THR A 153 -10.00 8.11 1.96
N GLY A 154 -8.69 7.97 2.12
CA GLY A 154 -7.83 7.32 1.14
C GLY A 154 -7.59 8.16 -0.12
N GLY A 155 -7.15 7.47 -1.18
CA GLY A 155 -6.79 8.10 -2.45
C GLY A 155 -7.91 8.12 -3.49
N TYR A 156 -7.51 8.29 -4.76
CA TYR A 156 -8.44 8.50 -5.88
C TYR A 156 -8.26 7.48 -7.02
N SER A 157 -7.68 6.33 -6.76
CA SER A 157 -7.33 5.36 -7.80
C SER A 157 -8.53 4.78 -8.57
N GLN A 158 -9.75 4.82 -8.03
CA GLN A 158 -10.99 4.44 -8.72
C GLN A 158 -11.59 5.61 -9.54
N ASN A 159 -11.11 6.84 -9.35
CA ASN A 159 -11.58 7.99 -10.10
C ASN A 159 -10.78 8.16 -11.39
N LYS A 160 -11.34 7.70 -12.52
CA LYS A 160 -10.69 7.74 -13.83
C LYS A 160 -10.32 9.15 -14.26
N GLU A 161 -11.20 10.12 -14.04
CA GLU A 161 -10.99 11.52 -14.41
C GLU A 161 -9.81 12.12 -13.62
N MET A 162 -9.79 11.94 -12.31
CA MET A 162 -8.68 12.41 -11.47
C MET A 162 -7.36 11.74 -11.88
N ARG A 163 -7.38 10.43 -12.19
CA ARG A 163 -6.18 9.73 -12.66
C ARG A 163 -5.66 10.31 -13.97
N GLN A 164 -6.53 10.51 -14.95
CA GLN A 164 -6.15 11.07 -16.25
C GLN A 164 -5.61 12.49 -16.13
N LYS A 165 -6.22 13.31 -15.26
CA LYS A 165 -5.76 14.68 -15.00
C LYS A 165 -4.39 14.70 -14.31
N SER A 166 -4.18 13.85 -13.30
CA SER A 166 -2.98 13.87 -12.47
C SER A 166 -1.84 13.03 -13.04
N ALA A 167 -2.14 11.98 -13.78
CA ALA A 167 -1.18 11.03 -14.38
C ALA A 167 -1.59 10.68 -15.83
N PRO A 168 -1.44 11.60 -16.79
CA PRO A 168 -1.92 11.41 -18.17
C PRO A 168 -1.32 10.22 -18.92
N HIS A 169 -0.19 9.69 -18.43
CA HIS A 169 0.46 8.49 -18.96
C HIS A 169 -0.30 7.19 -18.64
N LEU A 170 -1.28 7.25 -17.72
CA LEU A 170 -2.16 6.13 -17.41
C LEU A 170 -3.38 6.20 -18.34
N THR A 171 -3.66 5.08 -19.03
CA THR A 171 -4.82 5.03 -19.93
C THR A 171 -6.13 4.92 -19.14
N SER A 172 -7.25 5.35 -19.75
CA SER A 172 -8.58 5.20 -19.16
C SER A 172 -9.01 3.75 -18.95
N GLU A 173 -8.38 2.82 -19.68
CA GLU A 173 -8.66 1.38 -19.64
C GLU A 173 -7.99 0.68 -18.47
N MET A 174 -6.97 1.31 -17.86
CA MET A 174 -6.33 0.75 -16.67
C MET A 174 -7.33 0.68 -15.52
N VAL A 175 -7.48 -0.52 -14.99
CA VAL A 175 -8.31 -0.81 -13.80
C VAL A 175 -7.52 -0.55 -12.53
N SER A 176 -8.22 -0.37 -11.41
CA SER A 176 -7.59 -0.16 -10.10
C SER A 176 -7.68 -1.43 -9.26
N THR A 177 -6.60 -1.77 -8.57
CA THR A 177 -6.56 -2.86 -7.59
C THR A 177 -7.13 -2.45 -6.22
N ASN A 178 -7.45 -1.16 -6.02
CA ASN A 178 -8.00 -0.66 -4.77
C ASN A 178 -9.51 -0.91 -4.65
N GLN A 179 -9.98 -0.84 -3.40
CA GLN A 179 -11.40 -0.95 -3.08
C GLN A 179 -12.23 0.16 -3.81
N PRO A 180 -13.52 -0.09 -4.12
CA PRO A 180 -14.35 0.80 -4.95
C PRO A 180 -14.52 2.23 -4.41
N GLY A 181 -14.38 2.42 -3.09
CA GLY A 181 -14.51 3.74 -2.45
C GLY A 181 -13.28 4.65 -2.58
N ALA A 182 -12.20 4.21 -3.23
CA ALA A 182 -11.02 5.05 -3.47
C ALA A 182 -11.28 6.09 -4.60
N THR A 183 -12.31 6.91 -4.42
CA THR A 183 -12.87 7.85 -5.41
C THR A 183 -12.32 9.27 -5.31
N GLY A 184 -11.52 9.56 -4.29
CA GLY A 184 -10.95 10.90 -4.06
C GLY A 184 -11.94 11.90 -3.46
N ASP A 185 -13.07 11.45 -2.94
CA ASP A 185 -14.12 12.33 -2.38
C ASP A 185 -13.55 13.32 -1.35
N GLY A 186 -12.72 12.85 -0.43
CA GLY A 186 -12.12 13.73 0.58
C GLY A 186 -11.16 14.76 0.01
N ILE A 187 -10.40 14.40 -1.02
CA ILE A 187 -9.52 15.34 -1.73
C ILE A 187 -10.38 16.43 -2.39
N ILE A 188 -11.43 16.03 -3.10
CA ILE A 188 -12.35 16.93 -3.78
C ILE A 188 -13.03 17.89 -2.78
N ILE A 189 -13.51 17.36 -1.66
CA ILE A 189 -14.18 18.14 -0.61
C ILE A 189 -13.18 19.12 0.02
N ALA A 190 -12.01 18.67 0.43
CA ALA A 190 -11.02 19.53 1.07
C ALA A 190 -10.55 20.68 0.16
N THR A 191 -10.30 20.39 -1.12
CA THR A 191 -9.85 21.41 -2.09
C THR A 191 -10.92 22.47 -2.39
N ARG A 192 -12.21 22.14 -2.32
CA ARG A 192 -13.28 23.17 -2.39
C ARG A 192 -13.18 24.21 -1.29
N HIS A 193 -12.64 23.83 -0.15
CA HIS A 193 -12.44 24.68 1.02
C HIS A 193 -11.01 25.20 1.17
N GLY A 194 -10.24 25.21 0.08
CA GLY A 194 -8.93 25.84 0.00
C GLY A 194 -7.75 24.97 0.47
N ALA A 195 -7.94 23.67 0.69
CA ALA A 195 -6.82 22.77 0.93
C ALA A 195 -5.96 22.64 -0.34
N ASP A 196 -4.65 22.59 -0.14
CA ASP A 196 -3.70 22.34 -1.21
C ASP A 196 -3.44 20.83 -1.36
N THR A 197 -2.85 20.43 -2.50
CA THR A 197 -2.51 19.05 -2.80
C THR A 197 -1.04 18.93 -3.19
N THR A 198 -0.41 17.81 -2.82
CA THR A 198 0.95 17.50 -3.22
C THR A 198 1.05 16.06 -3.72
N GLY A 199 1.99 15.81 -4.65
CA GLY A 199 2.29 14.46 -5.12
C GLY A 199 1.18 13.80 -5.95
N MET A 200 0.20 14.54 -6.44
CA MET A 200 -0.93 13.97 -7.20
C MET A 200 -0.52 13.23 -8.48
N ASN A 201 0.62 13.56 -9.05
CA ASN A 201 1.16 12.91 -10.25
C ASN A 201 1.91 11.59 -9.94
N TYR A 202 2.16 11.27 -8.68
CA TYR A 202 2.81 10.03 -8.27
C TYR A 202 1.77 8.93 -8.06
N VAL A 203 1.40 8.25 -9.13
CA VAL A 203 0.47 7.12 -9.11
C VAL A 203 1.26 5.83 -9.31
N GLN A 204 1.25 4.95 -8.30
CA GLN A 204 1.89 3.65 -8.44
C GLN A 204 1.00 2.71 -9.24
N VAL A 205 1.60 2.03 -10.23
CA VAL A 205 0.96 0.94 -10.96
C VAL A 205 1.43 -0.38 -10.37
N TYR A 206 0.48 -1.28 -10.07
CA TYR A 206 0.76 -2.62 -9.56
C TYR A 206 0.81 -3.63 -10.72
N PRO A 207 1.84 -4.50 -10.80
CA PRO A 207 2.02 -5.36 -11.96
C PRO A 207 1.09 -6.59 -12.00
N LEU A 208 0.61 -7.04 -10.84
CA LEU A 208 -0.13 -8.31 -10.72
C LEU A 208 -1.60 -8.05 -10.37
N ALA A 209 -2.45 -8.13 -11.36
CA ALA A 209 -3.89 -8.02 -11.21
C ALA A 209 -4.59 -8.98 -12.18
N THR A 210 -5.74 -9.48 -11.79
CA THR A 210 -6.57 -10.32 -12.66
C THR A 210 -7.01 -9.52 -13.89
N PRO A 211 -6.71 -9.98 -15.11
CA PRO A 211 -7.13 -9.29 -16.32
C PRO A 211 -8.63 -9.00 -16.35
N GLY A 212 -8.99 -7.82 -16.83
CA GLY A 212 -10.37 -7.35 -16.98
C GLY A 212 -11.03 -6.84 -15.69
N THR A 213 -10.73 -7.42 -14.51
CA THR A 213 -11.36 -7.03 -13.25
C THR A 213 -10.49 -6.09 -12.40
N GLY A 214 -9.18 -6.17 -12.54
CA GLY A 214 -8.23 -5.46 -11.67
C GLY A 214 -8.14 -6.01 -10.25
N ALA A 215 -8.75 -7.17 -9.97
CA ALA A 215 -8.63 -7.79 -8.66
C ALA A 215 -7.15 -8.06 -8.35
N LEU A 216 -6.72 -7.62 -7.18
CA LEU A 216 -5.34 -7.82 -6.73
C LEU A 216 -5.01 -9.31 -6.71
N GLN A 217 -3.89 -9.69 -7.30
CA GLN A 217 -3.45 -11.07 -7.38
C GLN A 217 -2.22 -11.30 -6.49
N GLY A 218 -2.31 -12.29 -5.62
CA GLY A 218 -1.18 -12.82 -4.87
C GLY A 218 -0.47 -13.92 -5.65
N ARG A 219 0.84 -14.07 -5.45
CA ARG A 219 1.61 -15.19 -6.02
C ARG A 219 1.23 -16.49 -5.32
N ALA A 220 1.27 -17.62 -6.01
CA ALA A 220 0.87 -18.94 -5.51
C ALA A 220 1.82 -19.52 -4.43
N ARG A 221 2.33 -18.68 -3.54
CA ARG A 221 3.23 -19.08 -2.46
C ARG A 221 3.03 -18.20 -1.22
N LYS A 222 3.33 -18.75 -0.04
CA LYS A 222 3.11 -18.07 1.24
C LYS A 222 4.12 -16.94 1.53
N MET A 223 5.26 -16.87 0.86
CA MET A 223 6.31 -15.89 1.16
C MET A 223 6.48 -14.88 0.03
N SER A 224 6.66 -13.62 0.41
CA SER A 224 7.15 -12.60 -0.49
C SER A 224 8.67 -12.77 -0.68
N GLY A 225 9.10 -13.46 -1.61
CA GLY A 225 10.43 -13.55 -2.17
C GLY A 225 10.25 -13.66 -3.68
N LEU A 226 11.25 -13.42 -4.46
CA LEU A 226 11.15 -13.43 -5.91
C LEU A 226 12.17 -14.40 -6.53
N ASP A 227 12.88 -15.13 -5.66
CA ASP A 227 13.97 -16.01 -6.09
C ASP A 227 13.47 -17.32 -6.72
N ASP A 228 12.20 -17.67 -6.47
CA ASP A 228 11.61 -18.96 -6.84
C ASP A 228 10.52 -18.83 -7.91
N VAL A 229 10.40 -17.71 -8.59
CA VAL A 229 9.39 -17.50 -9.63
C VAL A 229 10.04 -17.10 -10.95
N ILE A 230 9.35 -17.43 -12.03
CA ILE A 230 9.69 -16.97 -13.37
C ILE A 230 8.47 -16.29 -13.97
N ASP A 231 8.63 -15.05 -14.39
CA ASP A 231 7.60 -14.29 -15.08
C ASP A 231 7.81 -14.37 -16.60
N VAL A 232 6.84 -14.93 -17.33
CA VAL A 232 6.91 -15.10 -18.78
C VAL A 232 5.76 -14.40 -19.49
N ASN A 233 5.97 -14.03 -20.75
CA ASN A 233 4.94 -13.52 -21.64
C ASN A 233 4.10 -14.68 -22.26
N LYS A 234 3.16 -14.35 -23.14
CA LYS A 234 2.32 -15.35 -23.86
C LYS A 234 3.09 -16.35 -24.69
N ASN A 235 4.34 -16.05 -25.06
CA ASN A 235 5.19 -16.94 -25.86
C ASN A 235 6.06 -17.84 -24.95
N GLY A 236 5.95 -17.74 -23.63
CA GLY A 236 6.80 -18.45 -22.69
C GLY A 236 8.19 -17.83 -22.50
N GLU A 237 8.40 -16.60 -22.92
CA GLU A 237 9.70 -15.90 -22.87
C GLU A 237 9.80 -15.04 -21.62
N ARG A 238 10.89 -15.16 -20.85
CA ARG A 238 11.24 -14.19 -19.82
C ARG A 238 11.59 -12.85 -20.46
N PHE A 239 11.10 -11.76 -19.89
CA PHE A 239 11.23 -10.43 -20.51
C PHE A 239 11.67 -9.35 -19.52
N VAL A 240 11.71 -9.64 -18.22
CA VAL A 240 12.09 -8.72 -17.16
C VAL A 240 12.65 -9.50 -15.96
N LYS A 241 13.42 -8.83 -15.14
CA LYS A 241 13.86 -9.36 -13.85
C LYS A 241 12.70 -9.34 -12.85
N GLU A 242 12.45 -10.46 -12.19
CA GLU A 242 11.29 -10.63 -11.29
C GLU A 242 11.34 -9.73 -10.06
N ASP A 243 12.52 -9.29 -9.64
CA ASP A 243 12.75 -8.34 -8.54
C ASP A 243 12.85 -6.87 -9.00
N ALA A 244 12.57 -6.59 -10.27
CA ALA A 244 12.59 -5.23 -10.80
C ALA A 244 11.63 -4.30 -10.04
N ARG A 245 11.93 -3.01 -10.03
CA ARG A 245 11.02 -1.99 -9.52
C ARG A 245 9.65 -2.11 -10.20
N ARG A 246 8.58 -1.84 -9.46
CA ARG A 246 7.20 -2.03 -9.96
C ARG A 246 6.91 -1.24 -11.24
N ASP A 247 7.40 -0.03 -11.35
CA ASP A 247 7.24 0.81 -12.55
C ASP A 247 7.98 0.24 -13.76
N GLU A 248 9.22 -0.26 -13.57
CA GLU A 248 10.00 -0.94 -14.60
C GLU A 248 9.32 -2.23 -15.06
N PHE A 249 8.85 -3.03 -14.09
CA PHE A 249 8.14 -4.26 -14.35
C PHE A 249 6.86 -4.02 -15.16
N VAL A 250 6.03 -3.04 -14.76
CA VAL A 250 4.81 -2.67 -15.48
C VAL A 250 5.14 -2.14 -16.90
N ALA A 251 6.20 -1.32 -17.02
CA ALA A 251 6.63 -0.84 -18.33
C ALA A 251 7.07 -1.98 -19.25
N ALA A 252 7.71 -3.01 -18.69
CA ALA A 252 8.09 -4.22 -19.44
C ALA A 252 6.86 -5.05 -19.85
N ILE A 253 5.88 -5.26 -18.95
CA ILE A 253 4.62 -5.97 -19.27
C ILE A 253 3.87 -5.29 -20.41
N LYS A 254 3.75 -3.96 -20.38
CA LYS A 254 3.05 -3.19 -21.46
C LYS A 254 3.64 -3.41 -22.86
N LYS A 255 4.89 -3.81 -22.95
CA LYS A 255 5.56 -4.11 -24.22
C LYS A 255 5.33 -5.55 -24.71
N GLN A 256 4.76 -6.42 -23.85
CA GLN A 256 4.54 -7.82 -24.19
C GLN A 256 3.23 -8.01 -24.95
N PRO A 257 3.12 -9.08 -25.77
CA PRO A 257 1.90 -9.41 -26.48
C PRO A 257 0.69 -9.51 -25.55
N GLY A 258 -0.30 -8.63 -25.74
CA GLY A 258 -1.52 -8.55 -24.93
C GLY A 258 -1.36 -7.96 -23.54
N GLY A 259 -0.16 -7.48 -23.15
CA GLY A 259 0.08 -6.86 -21.85
C GLY A 259 -0.21 -7.80 -20.67
N VAL A 260 0.03 -9.09 -20.83
CA VAL A 260 -0.23 -10.13 -19.82
C VAL A 260 1.08 -10.81 -19.44
N VAL A 261 1.20 -11.17 -18.18
CA VAL A 261 2.30 -11.95 -17.61
C VAL A 261 1.75 -13.22 -16.96
N TYR A 262 2.48 -14.31 -17.07
CA TYR A 262 2.24 -15.57 -16.37
C TYR A 262 3.34 -15.77 -15.34
N ASP A 263 2.95 -15.92 -14.10
CA ASP A 263 3.83 -16.24 -12.97
C ASP A 263 3.90 -17.78 -12.86
N ILE A 264 5.07 -18.33 -13.14
CA ILE A 264 5.32 -19.78 -13.09
C ILE A 264 5.97 -20.13 -11.76
N ASN A 265 5.36 -21.05 -11.03
CA ASN A 265 5.81 -21.54 -9.76
C ASN A 265 5.99 -23.07 -9.80
N ASP A 266 7.08 -23.54 -9.23
CA ASP A 266 7.31 -24.96 -9.01
C ASP A 266 6.42 -25.50 -7.88
N SER A 267 5.94 -26.73 -8.00
CA SER A 267 5.07 -27.36 -7.00
C SER A 267 5.71 -27.47 -5.62
N SER A 268 7.04 -27.52 -5.52
CA SER A 268 7.75 -27.58 -4.25
C SER A 268 7.63 -26.31 -3.41
N ILE A 269 7.40 -25.16 -4.05
CA ILE A 269 7.27 -23.84 -3.39
C ILE A 269 5.81 -23.41 -3.18
N VAL A 270 4.87 -24.00 -3.94
CA VAL A 270 3.44 -23.74 -3.78
C VAL A 270 2.99 -24.25 -2.40
N LYS A 271 2.29 -23.40 -1.66
CA LYS A 271 1.72 -23.73 -0.35
C LYS A 271 0.20 -23.67 -0.42
N PRO A 272 -0.50 -24.28 0.55
CA PRO A 272 -1.98 -24.20 0.60
C PRO A 272 -2.53 -22.77 0.57
N LEU A 273 -1.76 -21.81 1.11
CA LEU A 273 -2.08 -20.38 1.07
C LEU A 273 -1.06 -19.62 0.22
N ASN A 274 -1.56 -18.69 -0.60
CA ASN A 274 -0.74 -17.79 -1.41
C ASN A 274 -0.09 -16.68 -0.56
N SER A 275 0.58 -15.73 -1.22
CA SER A 275 1.25 -14.60 -0.55
C SER A 275 0.29 -13.63 0.16
N PHE A 276 -1.01 -13.71 -0.08
CA PHE A 276 -2.06 -12.93 0.60
C PHE A 276 -2.89 -13.76 1.58
N ASN A 277 -2.43 -14.95 1.95
CA ASN A 277 -3.14 -15.92 2.78
C ASN A 277 -4.50 -16.38 2.19
N GLU A 278 -4.63 -16.35 0.87
CA GLU A 278 -5.78 -16.90 0.16
C GLU A 278 -5.54 -18.39 -0.15
N ASP A 279 -6.60 -19.19 -0.07
CA ASP A 279 -6.53 -20.63 -0.37
C ASP A 279 -6.25 -20.90 -1.85
N VAL A 280 -5.15 -21.59 -2.16
CA VAL A 280 -4.68 -21.84 -3.53
C VAL A 280 -5.64 -22.74 -4.31
N GLU A 281 -6.25 -23.75 -3.68
CA GLU A 281 -7.21 -24.62 -4.36
C GLU A 281 -8.48 -23.83 -4.76
N THR A 282 -8.90 -22.92 -3.90
CA THR A 282 -9.98 -21.99 -4.24
C THR A 282 -9.61 -21.13 -5.46
N LEU A 283 -8.38 -20.60 -5.51
CA LEU A 283 -7.91 -19.81 -6.65
C LEU A 283 -7.81 -20.65 -7.94
N VAL A 284 -7.46 -21.94 -7.82
CA VAL A 284 -7.52 -22.89 -8.95
C VAL A 284 -8.95 -23.08 -9.43
N SER A 285 -9.88 -23.32 -8.51
CA SER A 285 -11.30 -23.60 -8.85
C SER A 285 -11.97 -22.44 -9.58
N ILE A 286 -11.54 -21.20 -9.34
CA ILE A 286 -12.05 -19.99 -10.00
C ILE A 286 -11.18 -19.52 -11.17
N GLY A 287 -10.20 -20.33 -11.61
CA GLY A 287 -9.39 -20.07 -12.79
C GLY A 287 -8.38 -18.92 -12.67
N ARG A 288 -7.94 -18.61 -11.44
CA ARG A 288 -6.87 -17.63 -11.19
C ARG A 288 -5.48 -18.26 -11.11
N ILE A 289 -5.42 -19.54 -10.81
CA ILE A 289 -4.22 -20.36 -10.84
C ILE A 289 -4.50 -21.56 -11.74
N TYR A 290 -3.52 -21.97 -12.51
CA TYR A 290 -3.59 -23.15 -13.38
C TYR A 290 -2.54 -24.15 -12.90
N LYS A 291 -2.92 -25.43 -12.82
CA LYS A 291 -1.98 -26.51 -12.59
C LYS A 291 -1.59 -27.07 -13.98
N ALA A 292 -0.31 -27.30 -14.17
CA ALA A 292 0.24 -28.02 -15.32
C ALA A 292 0.96 -29.27 -14.83
N ASP A 293 0.94 -30.33 -15.64
CA ASP A 293 1.62 -31.59 -15.40
C ASP A 293 3.12 -31.48 -15.68
#